data_74e76c998f0a082428b5e8e5301534a2
#
_entry.id   74e76c998f0a082428b5e8e5301534a2
#
_cell.length_a   1.000
_cell.length_b   1.000
_cell.length_c   1.000
_cell.angle_alpha   90.00
_cell.angle_beta   90.00
_cell.angle_gamma   90.00
#
_symmetry.space_group_name_H-M   'P 1'
#
loop_
_entity.id
_entity.type
_entity.pdbx_description
1 polymer ?
#
loop_
_entity_poly.entity_id
_entity_poly.type
_entity_poly.pdbx_seq_one_letter_code
_entity_poly.pdbx_strand_id
1 'polypeptide(L)' 'MITWQATIKECGNDHLLTPSYSMPDDMFGHIKDERQREYEMRKFLIDFWGLDNPDVEWYKLEKV' A
#
# COMPACT_ATOMS: atom_id res chain seq x y z
N MET A 1 -15.28 1.68 -4.45
CA MET A 1 -13.89 2.07 -4.21
C MET A 1 -13.20 1.05 -3.31
N ILE A 2 -11.94 0.82 -3.56
CA ILE A 2 -11.13 -0.08 -2.76
C ILE A 2 -10.20 0.75 -1.90
N THR A 3 -10.29 0.60 -0.58
CA THR A 3 -9.47 1.36 0.35
C THR A 3 -8.39 0.46 0.94
N TRP A 4 -7.16 0.94 0.88
CA TRP A 4 -6.01 0.27 1.48
C TRP A 4 -5.48 1.12 2.62
N GLN A 5 -4.98 0.46 3.64
CA GLN A 5 -4.34 1.12 4.76
C GLN A 5 -2.95 0.51 4.98
N ALA A 6 -1.98 1.36 5.22
CA ALA A 6 -0.64 0.92 5.57
C ALA A 6 -0.39 1.18 7.04
N THR A 7 0.41 0.31 7.65
CA THR A 7 1.01 0.57 8.95
C THR A 7 2.51 0.61 8.70
N ILE A 8 3.15 1.75 8.99
CA ILE A 8 4.54 2.00 8.63
C ILE A 8 5.34 2.33 9.90
N LYS A 9 6.43 1.61 10.10
CA LYS A 9 7.37 1.89 11.16
C LYS A 9 8.65 2.42 10.53
N GLU A 10 8.98 3.69 10.79
CA GLU A 10 10.21 4.29 10.31
C GLU A 10 11.34 4.08 11.31
N CYS A 11 12.56 3.97 10.80
CA CYS A 11 13.73 3.83 11.65
C CYS A 11 13.88 5.04 12.57
N GLY A 12 14.04 4.78 13.86
CA GLY A 12 14.21 5.86 14.85
C GLY A 12 12.94 6.58 15.24
N ASN A 13 11.78 6.14 14.76
CA ASN A 13 10.50 6.74 15.10
C ASN A 13 9.66 5.73 15.86
N ASP A 14 9.25 6.07 17.09
CA ASP A 14 8.46 5.19 17.94
C ASP A 14 6.97 5.18 17.56
N HIS A 15 6.52 6.14 16.76
CA HIS A 15 5.14 6.24 16.34
C HIS A 15 4.94 5.53 15.01
N LEU A 16 3.81 4.83 14.90
CA LEU A 16 3.42 4.18 13.66
C LEU A 16 2.63 5.16 12.80
N LEU A 17 2.93 5.18 11.50
CA LEU A 17 2.15 5.94 10.53
C LEU A 17 1.10 5.00 9.96
N THR A 18 -0.14 5.50 9.81
CA THR A 18 -1.25 4.69 9.33
C THR A 18 -2.00 5.38 8.19
N PRO A 19 -1.31 5.70 7.07
CA PRO A 19 -1.98 6.35 5.96
C PRO A 19 -2.95 5.40 5.27
N SER A 20 -3.97 5.98 4.65
CA SER A 20 -4.92 5.20 3.85
C SER A 20 -5.08 5.85 2.47
N TYR A 21 -5.49 5.05 1.50
CA TYR A 21 -5.70 5.50 0.14
C TYR A 21 -6.86 4.72 -0.47
N SER A 22 -7.78 5.45 -1.08
CA SER A 22 -8.94 4.84 -1.75
C SER A 22 -8.73 4.89 -3.26
N MET A 23 -8.80 3.73 -3.91
CA MET A 23 -8.64 3.61 -5.35
C MET A 23 -9.98 3.38 -6.01
N PRO A 24 -10.19 3.89 -7.24
CA PRO A 24 -11.33 3.48 -8.03
C PRO A 24 -11.28 1.97 -8.30
N ASP A 25 -12.45 1.34 -8.37
CA ASP A 25 -12.53 -0.10 -8.60
C ASP A 25 -11.93 -0.52 -9.94
N ASP A 26 -11.94 0.39 -10.90
CA ASP A 26 -11.46 0.14 -12.26
C ASP A 26 -10.03 0.60 -12.52
N MET A 27 -9.32 1.03 -11.47
CA MET A 27 -7.94 1.53 -11.63
C MET A 27 -7.03 0.51 -12.31
N PHE A 28 -7.19 -0.76 -11.97
CA PHE A 28 -6.48 -1.86 -12.60
C PHE A 28 -7.47 -2.83 -13.25
N GLY A 29 -8.57 -2.28 -13.77
CA GLY A 29 -9.66 -3.08 -14.33
C GLY A 29 -9.30 -3.89 -15.58
N HIS A 30 -8.20 -3.50 -16.26
CA HIS A 30 -7.70 -4.25 -17.41
C HIS A 30 -7.06 -5.58 -17.00
N ILE A 31 -6.77 -5.75 -15.73
CA ILE A 31 -6.20 -6.98 -15.19
C ILE A 31 -7.34 -7.85 -14.67
N LYS A 32 -7.56 -9.00 -15.31
CA LYS A 32 -8.68 -9.87 -14.98
C LYS A 32 -8.41 -10.81 -13.83
N ASP A 33 -7.15 -11.16 -13.61
CA ASP A 33 -6.75 -12.02 -12.50
C ASP A 33 -6.75 -11.19 -11.20
N GLU A 34 -7.55 -11.61 -10.22
CA GLU A 34 -7.69 -10.91 -8.96
C GLU A 34 -6.39 -10.82 -8.19
N ARG A 35 -5.61 -11.89 -8.17
CA ARG A 35 -4.32 -11.91 -7.48
C ARG A 35 -3.33 -10.95 -8.14
N GLN A 36 -3.32 -10.93 -9.47
CA GLN A 36 -2.46 -10.02 -10.20
C GLN A 36 -2.87 -8.57 -9.96
N ARG A 37 -4.19 -8.32 -9.91
CA ARG A 37 -4.72 -6.98 -9.64
C ARG A 37 -4.29 -6.51 -8.26
N GLU A 38 -4.41 -7.36 -7.25
CA GLU A 38 -3.97 -7.01 -5.89
C GLU A 38 -2.46 -6.76 -5.83
N TYR A 39 -1.69 -7.57 -6.53
CA TYR A 39 -0.25 -7.39 -6.60
C TYR A 39 0.10 -6.01 -7.17
N GLU A 40 -0.57 -5.63 -8.25
CA GLU A 40 -0.32 -4.32 -8.88
C GLU A 40 -0.75 -3.16 -7.98
N MET A 41 -1.86 -3.32 -7.26
CA MET A 41 -2.30 -2.32 -6.29
C MET A 41 -1.29 -2.14 -5.16
N ARG A 42 -0.77 -3.24 -4.62
CA ARG A 42 0.23 -3.18 -3.55
C ARG A 42 1.53 -2.55 -4.05
N LYS A 43 1.94 -2.91 -5.24
CA LYS A 43 3.15 -2.35 -5.85
C LYS A 43 3.02 -0.85 -6.06
N PHE A 44 1.84 -0.40 -6.52
CA PHE A 44 1.54 1.01 -6.68
C PHE A 44 1.68 1.74 -5.34
N LEU A 45 1.11 1.18 -4.26
CA LEU A 45 1.14 1.81 -2.95
C LEU A 45 2.53 1.82 -2.33
N ILE A 46 3.31 0.77 -2.55
CA ILE A 46 4.70 0.73 -2.09
C ILE A 46 5.48 1.88 -2.70
N ASP A 47 5.29 2.12 -3.99
CA ASP A 47 5.93 3.22 -4.69
C ASP A 47 5.37 4.57 -4.25
N PHE A 48 4.04 4.65 -4.11
CA PHE A 48 3.34 5.89 -3.77
C PHE A 48 3.74 6.40 -2.38
N TRP A 49 3.84 5.51 -1.41
CA TRP A 49 4.20 5.87 -0.04
C TRP A 49 5.70 5.73 0.24
N GLY A 50 6.48 5.28 -0.73
CA GLY A 50 7.92 5.11 -0.54
C GLY A 50 8.26 4.04 0.48
N LEU A 51 7.50 2.94 0.51
CA LEU A 51 7.67 1.90 1.52
C LEU A 51 8.96 1.08 1.33
N ASP A 52 9.56 1.16 0.16
CA ASP A 52 10.85 0.52 -0.14
C ASP A 52 12.05 1.39 0.23
N ASN A 53 11.80 2.54 0.85
CA ASN A 53 12.86 3.45 1.31
C ASN A 53 13.65 2.80 2.46
N PRO A 54 14.99 2.94 2.49
CA PRO A 54 15.80 2.42 3.60
C PRO A 54 15.40 2.96 4.98
N ASP A 55 14.74 4.11 5.04
CA ASP A 55 14.28 4.69 6.30
C ASP A 55 13.07 3.95 6.88
N VAL A 56 12.43 3.08 6.12
CA VAL A 56 11.31 2.28 6.58
C VAL A 56 11.83 0.99 7.18
N GLU A 57 11.59 0.79 8.48
CA GLU A 57 12.02 -0.41 9.18
C GLU A 57 11.16 -1.61 8.79
N TRP A 58 9.83 -1.42 8.78
CA TRP A 58 8.88 -2.42 8.31
C TRP A 58 7.55 -1.75 7.97
N TYR A 59 6.74 -2.44 7.21
CA TYR A 59 5.40 -1.97 6.86
C TYR A 59 4.45 -3.13 6.67
N LYS A 60 3.16 -2.82 6.71
CA LYS A 60 2.09 -3.78 6.47
C LYS A 60 1.02 -3.09 5.64
N LEU A 61 0.51 -3.79 4.64
CA LEU A 61 -0.58 -3.29 3.79
C LEU A 61 -1.82 -4.15 3.99
N GLU A 62 -2.97 -3.52 4.17
CA GLU A 62 -4.24 -4.21 4.34
C GLU A 62 -5.33 -3.54 3.53
N LYS A 63 -6.24 -4.34 2.96
CA LYS A 63 -7.49 -3.83 2.42
C LYS A 63 -8.47 -3.61 3.56
N VAL A 64 -9.12 -2.47 3.58
CA VAL A 64 -10.11 -2.13 4.60
C VAL A 64 -11.50 -2.15 4.04
#